data_bda9538836c7d3f14f12226a153754cc
#
_entry.id   bda9538836c7d3f14f12226a153754cc
#
_cell.length_a   1.000
_cell.length_b   1.000
_cell.length_c   1.000
_cell.angle_alpha   90.00
_cell.angle_beta   90.00
_cell.angle_gamma   90.00
#
_symmetry.space_group_name_H-M   'P 1'
#
loop_
_entity.id
_entity.type
_entity.pdbx_description
1 polymer ?
#
loop_
_entity_poly.entity_id
_entity_poly.type
_entity_poly.pdbx_seq_one_letter_code
_entity_poly.pdbx_strand_id
1 'polypeptide(L)'
;MKGKIFFISLFATSLAQAQMLYVNNSDGTYQAIGTKQTHEITFNEAQQLVKFTMLNGITSQFATTRIDNISPVKEKTTELVYNLSPSVAFDANEANSYNEITRGIPTDELDDEYGDFVENFTASKVITITFSENSVKTSNLPTGITSTANNGHLTIHSTIGKVAYRVTGTSNNGSLKIYSDKKFRILANKINLTNPTGPAINIQSGKTVYFSIADGTTNTLCDGTTYNTPTVTDGVEEDQKGTLFSEGQIIFDGYSKGTGTLNVTSLGGHAICSDDYIIVRGGNINITASAKDGFRTKEKFIIGRTDAYSPTITVNANSNGIECTEGALTIEAGKLDITSGGEGIKVVYEEATPDPAVTPNATITGGFIKIKTTGEKSSAIQTTGNYTQTGGIIQATVDGNGSKIINCDGSVAFANGKLTGVVNGTLAEADVTSAGGIKSEGRLSMTGGTIAIDCKGKGAKAINCDSDIVMDSGNMTLLATEKNYTDIADDKKSRAMTAVNITVNGGKVIAGAYDCALTATEGIAINGGIVNAYSTKSTALSKEATHTAGWLLTKDAE
;
A
#
# COMPACT_ATOMS: atom_id res chain seq x y z
N MET A 1 13.96 22.78 -43.58
CA MET A 1 13.11 21.58 -43.45
C MET A 1 13.00 20.72 -44.72
N LYS A 2 13.72 20.97 -45.80
CA LYS A 2 13.69 20.15 -47.05
C LYS A 2 14.78 19.05 -47.10
N GLY A 3 15.62 18.90 -46.09
CA GLY A 3 16.77 17.99 -46.17
C GLY A 3 16.54 16.57 -45.64
N LYS A 4 15.51 16.31 -44.81
CA LYS A 4 15.28 14.99 -44.23
C LYS A 4 14.46 14.04 -45.13
N ILE A 5 13.64 14.55 -46.02
CA ILE A 5 12.78 13.74 -46.93
C ILE A 5 13.60 13.05 -48.03
N PHE A 6 14.76 13.59 -48.42
CA PHE A 6 15.57 13.06 -49.52
C PHE A 6 16.31 11.75 -49.16
N PHE A 7 16.45 11.42 -47.90
CA PHE A 7 17.18 10.22 -47.48
C PHE A 7 16.41 8.90 -47.62
N ILE A 8 15.09 8.92 -47.64
CA ILE A 8 14.28 7.67 -47.66
C ILE A 8 14.21 7.10 -49.11
N SER A 9 14.20 7.93 -50.14
CA SER A 9 14.08 7.47 -51.55
C SER A 9 15.38 6.95 -52.15
N LEU A 10 16.55 7.39 -51.70
CA LEU A 10 17.84 6.93 -52.22
C LEU A 10 18.32 5.60 -51.55
N PHE A 11 17.76 5.25 -50.41
CA PHE A 11 18.14 4.06 -49.65
C PHE A 11 17.34 2.78 -50.01
N ALA A 12 16.29 2.88 -50.85
CA ALA A 12 15.42 1.74 -51.11
C ALA A 12 16.17 0.52 -51.72
N THR A 13 17.19 0.72 -52.51
CA THR A 13 17.96 -0.37 -53.13
C THR A 13 19.04 -0.94 -52.25
N SER A 14 19.71 -0.14 -51.41
CA SER A 14 20.70 -0.63 -50.46
C SER A 14 20.06 -1.23 -49.21
N LEU A 15 18.90 -0.75 -48.81
CA LEU A 15 18.09 -1.28 -47.72
C LEU A 15 17.53 -2.67 -48.04
N ALA A 16 17.17 -2.94 -49.30
CA ALA A 16 16.65 -4.23 -49.76
C ALA A 16 17.68 -5.38 -49.71
N GLN A 17 18.99 -5.06 -49.69
CA GLN A 17 20.06 -6.06 -49.60
C GLN A 17 20.60 -6.27 -48.19
N ALA A 18 20.32 -5.37 -47.25
CA ALA A 18 20.75 -5.49 -45.86
C ALA A 18 19.93 -6.58 -45.14
N GLN A 19 20.57 -7.44 -44.36
CA GLN A 19 19.86 -8.41 -43.53
C GLN A 19 19.19 -7.76 -42.32
N MET A 20 19.75 -6.65 -41.84
CA MET A 20 19.30 -5.87 -40.69
C MET A 20 19.28 -4.40 -41.00
N LEU A 21 18.26 -3.70 -40.54
CA LEU A 21 18.19 -2.26 -40.45
C LEU A 21 18.25 -1.82 -39.00
N TYR A 22 18.90 -0.72 -38.76
CA TYR A 22 18.96 -0.11 -37.44
C TYR A 22 18.29 1.25 -37.48
N VAL A 23 17.25 1.42 -36.66
CA VAL A 23 16.67 2.72 -36.38
C VAL A 23 17.51 3.33 -35.27
N ASN A 24 18.42 4.22 -35.64
CA ASN A 24 19.33 4.91 -34.72
C ASN A 24 18.65 6.18 -34.20
N ASN A 25 18.44 6.26 -32.88
CA ASN A 25 17.71 7.35 -32.24
C ASN A 25 18.66 8.42 -31.66
N SER A 26 18.19 9.64 -31.57
CA SER A 26 18.94 10.79 -31.06
C SER A 26 19.25 10.69 -29.55
N ASP A 27 18.54 9.83 -28.82
CA ASP A 27 18.76 9.58 -27.39
C ASP A 27 19.83 8.50 -27.10
N GLY A 28 20.55 8.04 -28.10
CA GLY A 28 21.59 7.01 -27.95
C GLY A 28 21.06 5.57 -28.03
N THR A 29 19.75 5.38 -28.24
CA THR A 29 19.14 4.06 -28.43
C THR A 29 19.09 3.66 -29.91
N TYR A 30 18.92 2.36 -30.16
CA TYR A 30 18.62 1.85 -31.50
C TYR A 30 17.63 0.69 -31.40
N GLN A 31 16.91 0.44 -32.50
CA GLN A 31 16.17 -0.79 -32.71
C GLN A 31 16.73 -1.54 -33.93
N ALA A 32 17.01 -2.84 -33.74
CA ALA A 32 17.37 -3.73 -34.82
C ALA A 32 16.11 -4.31 -35.49
N ILE A 33 16.01 -4.20 -36.81
CA ILE A 33 14.86 -4.65 -37.60
C ILE A 33 15.36 -5.59 -38.70
N GLY A 34 14.96 -6.86 -38.63
CA GLY A 34 15.28 -7.85 -39.65
C GLY A 34 14.49 -7.61 -40.93
N THR A 35 15.16 -7.34 -42.04
CA THR A 35 14.49 -7.03 -43.31
C THR A 35 13.65 -8.19 -43.84
N LYS A 36 14.10 -9.43 -43.64
CA LYS A 36 13.35 -10.64 -44.01
C LYS A 36 12.11 -10.90 -43.14
N GLN A 37 12.04 -10.25 -41.98
CA GLN A 37 10.94 -10.34 -41.00
C GLN A 37 9.96 -9.17 -41.14
N THR A 38 10.31 -8.15 -41.94
CA THR A 38 9.49 -6.95 -42.13
C THR A 38 8.53 -7.18 -43.29
N HIS A 39 7.24 -6.97 -43.03
CA HIS A 39 6.18 -7.00 -44.02
C HIS A 39 6.10 -5.67 -44.76
N GLU A 40 6.12 -4.56 -44.03
CA GLU A 40 5.92 -3.23 -44.56
C GLU A 40 6.65 -2.18 -43.75
N ILE A 41 7.11 -1.12 -44.39
CA ILE A 41 7.60 0.11 -43.80
C ILE A 41 6.77 1.27 -44.35
N THR A 42 6.06 1.97 -43.50
CA THR A 42 5.23 3.12 -43.87
C THR A 42 5.71 4.40 -43.23
N PHE A 43 5.53 5.51 -43.91
CA PHE A 43 5.78 6.83 -43.39
C PHE A 43 4.48 7.64 -43.39
N ASN A 44 4.06 8.09 -42.19
CA ASN A 44 2.93 8.99 -42.05
C ASN A 44 3.44 10.43 -41.94
N GLU A 45 3.30 11.18 -43.04
CA GLU A 45 3.78 12.56 -43.12
C GLU A 45 3.02 13.51 -42.20
N ALA A 46 1.71 13.32 -42.04
CA ALA A 46 0.87 14.16 -41.19
C ALA A 46 1.23 14.03 -39.71
N GLN A 47 1.55 12.81 -39.25
CA GLN A 47 1.92 12.52 -37.88
C GLN A 47 3.45 12.52 -37.68
N GLN A 48 4.25 12.65 -38.75
CA GLN A 48 5.71 12.56 -38.70
C GLN A 48 6.19 11.24 -38.04
N LEU A 49 5.60 10.10 -38.46
CA LEU A 49 5.88 8.77 -37.91
C LEU A 49 6.47 7.83 -38.95
N VAL A 50 7.41 6.99 -38.55
CA VAL A 50 7.83 5.79 -39.28
C VAL A 50 7.27 4.58 -38.56
N LYS A 51 6.59 3.69 -39.29
CA LYS A 51 6.03 2.45 -38.80
C LYS A 51 6.63 1.27 -39.54
N PHE A 52 7.12 0.30 -38.77
CA PHE A 52 7.57 -1.01 -39.27
C PHE A 52 6.53 -2.05 -38.86
N THR A 53 5.99 -2.77 -39.83
CA THR A 53 5.07 -3.89 -39.61
C THR A 53 5.83 -5.18 -39.90
N MET A 54 5.90 -6.08 -38.92
CA MET A 54 6.59 -7.36 -39.02
C MET A 54 5.63 -8.46 -39.52
N LEU A 55 6.18 -9.54 -40.10
CA LEU A 55 5.40 -10.70 -40.57
C LEU A 55 4.64 -11.41 -39.41
N ASN A 56 5.07 -11.29 -38.20
CA ASN A 56 4.42 -11.86 -36.99
C ASN A 56 3.40 -10.92 -36.34
N GLY A 57 2.94 -9.88 -37.05
CA GLY A 57 1.95 -8.92 -36.58
C GLY A 57 2.48 -7.84 -35.59
N ILE A 58 3.76 -7.88 -35.23
CA ILE A 58 4.36 -6.82 -34.40
C ILE A 58 4.50 -5.55 -35.24
N THR A 59 4.07 -4.42 -34.68
CA THR A 59 4.33 -3.10 -35.26
C THR A 59 5.22 -2.27 -34.35
N SER A 60 6.12 -1.52 -34.91
CA SER A 60 7.01 -0.59 -34.21
C SER A 60 6.93 0.79 -34.85
N GLN A 61 6.61 1.80 -34.04
CA GLN A 61 6.43 3.17 -34.50
C GLN A 61 7.38 4.12 -33.78
N PHE A 62 7.98 5.00 -34.55
CA PHE A 62 8.90 6.03 -34.11
C PHE A 62 8.49 7.41 -34.63
N ALA A 63 8.53 8.42 -33.79
CA ALA A 63 8.48 9.79 -34.23
C ALA A 63 9.76 10.13 -35.01
N THR A 64 9.63 10.72 -36.21
CA THR A 64 10.80 11.07 -37.04
C THR A 64 11.74 12.06 -36.37
N THR A 65 11.22 12.87 -35.43
CA THR A 65 12.02 13.81 -34.63
C THR A 65 13.03 13.13 -33.72
N ARG A 66 12.82 11.84 -33.40
CA ARG A 66 13.74 11.01 -32.57
C ARG A 66 14.76 10.25 -33.40
N ILE A 67 14.52 10.06 -34.66
CA ILE A 67 15.38 9.25 -35.53
C ILE A 67 16.51 10.10 -36.07
N ASP A 68 17.76 9.73 -35.77
CA ASP A 68 18.92 10.31 -36.47
C ASP A 68 19.01 9.78 -37.90
N ASN A 69 18.95 8.44 -38.01
CA ASN A 69 18.92 7.77 -39.33
C ASN A 69 18.35 6.33 -39.22
N ILE A 70 18.01 5.78 -40.37
CA ILE A 70 17.70 4.35 -40.54
C ILE A 70 18.75 3.83 -41.54
N SER A 71 19.61 2.94 -41.10
CA SER A 71 20.74 2.47 -41.88
C SER A 71 21.08 1.00 -41.62
N PRO A 72 21.85 0.33 -42.47
CA PRO A 72 22.38 -1.01 -42.18
C PRO A 72 23.50 -0.99 -41.11
N VAL A 73 23.87 0.19 -40.61
CA VAL A 73 24.96 0.36 -39.64
C VAL A 73 24.36 0.68 -38.28
N LYS A 74 24.77 -0.07 -37.27
CA LYS A 74 24.47 0.20 -35.88
C LYS A 74 25.39 1.31 -35.34
N GLU A 75 24.81 2.47 -35.07
CA GLU A 75 25.56 3.66 -34.61
C GLU A 75 25.38 3.94 -33.12
N LYS A 76 24.39 3.33 -32.47
CA LYS A 76 24.03 3.56 -31.06
C LYS A 76 24.36 2.33 -30.22
N THR A 77 24.38 2.49 -28.91
CA THR A 77 24.85 1.46 -27.98
C THR A 77 23.72 0.72 -27.27
N THR A 78 22.60 1.38 -27.01
CA THR A 78 21.48 0.82 -26.21
C THR A 78 20.37 0.31 -27.12
N GLU A 79 20.12 -0.99 -27.09
CA GLU A 79 19.05 -1.60 -27.89
C GLU A 79 17.68 -1.45 -27.26
N LEU A 80 16.71 -1.04 -28.06
CA LEU A 80 15.29 -1.12 -27.70
C LEU A 80 14.77 -2.53 -28.01
N VAL A 81 14.58 -3.33 -26.97
CA VAL A 81 14.16 -4.73 -27.08
C VAL A 81 12.68 -4.87 -26.76
N TYR A 82 11.99 -5.68 -27.55
CA TYR A 82 10.62 -6.08 -27.26
C TYR A 82 10.55 -6.98 -26.03
N ASN A 83 9.55 -6.77 -25.20
CA ASN A 83 9.21 -7.73 -24.17
C ASN A 83 7.71 -8.07 -24.27
N LEU A 84 7.40 -9.16 -24.94
CA LEU A 84 6.04 -9.72 -25.06
C LEU A 84 5.77 -10.86 -24.07
N SER A 85 6.70 -11.12 -23.16
CA SER A 85 6.56 -12.15 -22.13
C SER A 85 7.17 -11.63 -20.82
N PRO A 86 6.72 -10.47 -20.34
CA PRO A 86 7.19 -9.95 -19.05
C PRO A 86 6.68 -10.83 -17.92
N SER A 87 7.40 -10.82 -16.80
CA SER A 87 6.97 -11.47 -15.57
C SER A 87 6.93 -10.46 -14.43
N VAL A 88 6.02 -10.68 -13.52
CA VAL A 88 5.91 -9.95 -12.25
C VAL A 88 6.21 -10.95 -11.13
N ALA A 89 7.20 -10.65 -10.31
CA ALA A 89 7.60 -11.50 -9.21
C ALA A 89 8.00 -10.63 -8.01
N PHE A 90 7.76 -11.14 -6.82
CA PHE A 90 8.27 -10.55 -5.58
C PHE A 90 9.77 -10.81 -5.45
N ASP A 91 10.50 -9.79 -5.02
CA ASP A 91 11.92 -9.92 -4.66
C ASP A 91 12.05 -9.95 -3.13
N ALA A 92 12.50 -11.08 -2.60
CA ALA A 92 12.69 -11.25 -1.15
C ALA A 92 13.77 -10.33 -0.58
N ASN A 93 14.71 -9.86 -1.41
CA ASN A 93 15.80 -8.98 -0.98
C ASN A 93 15.30 -7.56 -0.70
N GLU A 94 14.15 -7.16 -1.23
CA GLU A 94 13.55 -5.85 -1.01
C GLU A 94 13.26 -5.57 0.47
N ALA A 95 12.98 -6.61 1.26
CA ALA A 95 12.83 -6.49 2.72
C ALA A 95 14.10 -6.04 3.46
N ASN A 96 15.25 -5.96 2.77
CA ASN A 96 16.53 -5.55 3.32
C ASN A 96 17.09 -4.26 2.69
N SER A 97 16.36 -3.65 1.74
CA SER A 97 16.85 -2.52 0.94
C SER A 97 15.76 -1.49 0.61
N TYR A 98 14.88 -1.21 1.56
CA TYR A 98 13.84 -0.19 1.41
C TYR A 98 14.27 1.13 2.07
N ASN A 99 13.66 2.22 1.63
CA ASN A 99 13.88 3.53 2.23
C ASN A 99 12.99 3.76 3.44
N GLU A 100 13.49 4.53 4.39
CA GLU A 100 12.77 4.96 5.58
C GLU A 100 12.96 6.45 5.80
N ILE A 101 11.91 7.11 6.27
CA ILE A 101 12.00 8.49 6.75
C ILE A 101 12.20 8.45 8.25
N THR A 102 13.27 9.07 8.71
CA THR A 102 13.52 9.29 10.13
C THR A 102 12.89 10.61 10.55
N ARG A 103 12.00 10.55 11.54
CA ARG A 103 11.39 11.74 12.13
C ARG A 103 12.33 12.39 13.14
N GLY A 104 12.58 13.69 12.96
CA GLY A 104 13.19 14.51 13.98
C GLY A 104 12.24 14.67 15.18
N ILE A 105 12.78 14.60 16.39
CA ILE A 105 12.00 14.80 17.61
C ILE A 105 11.82 16.32 17.82
N PRO A 106 10.58 16.84 17.83
CA PRO A 106 10.34 18.26 18.09
C PRO A 106 10.82 18.63 19.51
N THR A 107 11.46 19.76 19.63
CA THR A 107 11.94 20.28 20.93
C THR A 107 11.11 21.43 21.48
N ASP A 108 10.25 22.01 20.66
CA ASP A 108 9.32 23.06 21.06
C ASP A 108 8.01 22.44 21.54
N GLU A 109 7.62 22.74 22.78
CA GLU A 109 6.35 22.26 23.36
C GLU A 109 5.10 22.80 22.65
N LEU A 110 5.25 23.82 21.82
CA LEU A 110 4.17 24.40 21.00
C LEU A 110 4.03 23.70 19.63
N ASP A 111 4.94 22.79 19.29
CA ASP A 111 4.81 21.98 18.09
C ASP A 111 3.67 20.98 18.26
N ASP A 112 2.77 20.91 17.29
CA ASP A 112 1.60 20.03 17.33
C ASP A 112 1.98 18.55 17.46
N GLU A 113 3.15 18.14 16.94
CA GLU A 113 3.67 16.79 17.06
C GLU A 113 4.50 16.54 18.33
N TYR A 114 4.77 17.55 19.17
CA TYR A 114 5.60 17.39 20.38
C TYR A 114 5.14 16.24 21.27
N GLY A 115 3.83 16.10 21.43
CA GLY A 115 3.19 15.06 22.21
C GLY A 115 3.24 13.66 21.58
N ASP A 116 3.57 13.55 20.30
CA ASP A 116 3.61 12.30 19.55
C ASP A 116 4.95 11.53 19.68
N PHE A 117 5.84 12.01 20.57
CA PHE A 117 7.15 11.42 20.85
C PHE A 117 7.31 11.13 22.34
N VAL A 118 7.60 9.86 22.65
CA VAL A 118 7.84 9.41 24.04
C VAL A 118 9.08 10.06 24.63
N GLU A 119 10.03 10.45 23.81
CA GLU A 119 11.26 11.15 24.20
C GLU A 119 10.97 12.48 24.91
N ASN A 120 9.84 13.10 24.59
CA ASN A 120 9.36 14.33 25.21
C ASN A 120 8.55 14.09 26.50
N PHE A 121 8.42 12.81 26.91
CA PHE A 121 7.75 12.44 28.16
C PHE A 121 8.74 11.96 29.21
N THR A 122 8.92 12.71 30.28
CA THR A 122 9.74 12.32 31.43
C THR A 122 8.86 11.90 32.60
N ALA A 123 8.93 10.61 32.97
CA ALA A 123 8.29 10.11 34.17
C ALA A 123 9.12 10.48 35.42
N SER A 124 8.48 11.14 36.39
CA SER A 124 9.10 11.41 37.70
C SER A 124 8.70 10.38 38.77
N LYS A 125 7.70 9.55 38.46
CA LYS A 125 7.19 8.50 39.35
C LYS A 125 7.03 7.22 38.56
N VAL A 126 7.61 6.13 39.07
CA VAL A 126 7.47 4.79 38.49
C VAL A 126 6.76 3.89 39.48
N ILE A 127 5.64 3.32 39.05
CA ILE A 127 4.85 2.36 39.80
C ILE A 127 5.02 1.00 39.16
N THR A 128 5.48 0.01 39.92
CA THR A 128 5.57 -1.35 39.42
C THR A 128 4.27 -2.08 39.72
N ILE A 129 3.67 -2.66 38.68
CA ILE A 129 2.50 -3.54 38.76
C ILE A 129 2.98 -4.96 38.46
N THR A 130 2.78 -5.86 39.42
CA THR A 130 3.22 -7.25 39.28
C THR A 130 2.01 -8.17 39.35
N PHE A 131 1.74 -8.83 38.24
CA PHE A 131 0.73 -9.89 38.16
C PHE A 131 1.29 -11.23 38.59
N SER A 132 0.48 -12.04 39.27
CA SER A 132 0.84 -13.38 39.73
C SER A 132 -0.42 -14.23 39.81
N GLU A 133 -0.65 -15.09 38.81
CA GLU A 133 -1.86 -15.94 38.70
C GLU A 133 -3.17 -15.15 38.95
N ASN A 134 -3.78 -15.34 40.09
CA ASN A 134 -5.04 -14.69 40.51
C ASN A 134 -4.82 -13.49 41.43
N SER A 135 -3.66 -12.86 41.38
CA SER A 135 -3.38 -11.70 42.23
C SER A 135 -2.57 -10.64 41.47
N VAL A 136 -2.72 -9.40 41.85
CA VAL A 136 -1.93 -8.28 41.36
C VAL A 136 -1.53 -7.36 42.49
N LYS A 137 -0.30 -6.87 42.46
CA LYS A 137 0.26 -5.96 43.47
C LYS A 137 0.84 -4.73 42.82
N THR A 138 0.69 -3.59 43.47
CA THR A 138 1.34 -2.33 43.10
C THR A 138 2.43 -2.00 44.10
N SER A 139 3.56 -1.45 43.64
CA SER A 139 4.52 -0.81 44.53
C SER A 139 3.96 0.54 45.02
N ASN A 140 4.69 1.18 45.92
CA ASN A 140 4.36 2.45 46.55
C ASN A 140 3.56 3.41 45.69
N LEU A 141 2.29 3.60 45.98
CA LEU A 141 1.41 4.55 45.33
C LEU A 141 1.63 5.95 45.90
N PRO A 142 1.97 6.94 45.05
CA PRO A 142 2.04 8.33 45.52
C PRO A 142 0.64 8.90 45.74
N THR A 143 0.55 9.95 46.54
CA THR A 143 -0.70 10.74 46.70
C THR A 143 -1.23 11.14 45.30
N GLY A 144 -2.53 11.01 45.10
CA GLY A 144 -3.22 11.27 43.83
C GLY A 144 -3.33 10.04 42.93
N ILE A 145 -2.88 8.86 43.38
CA ILE A 145 -3.14 7.58 42.73
C ILE A 145 -3.76 6.61 43.69
N THR A 146 -4.86 6.01 43.30
CA THR A 146 -5.51 4.91 44.04
C THR A 146 -5.56 3.67 43.17
N SER A 147 -5.59 2.51 43.79
CA SER A 147 -5.77 1.24 43.08
C SER A 147 -6.72 0.32 43.87
N THR A 148 -7.51 -0.43 43.12
CA THR A 148 -8.37 -1.49 43.61
C THR A 148 -8.02 -2.77 42.89
N ALA A 149 -7.66 -3.79 43.65
CA ALA A 149 -7.38 -5.12 43.13
C ALA A 149 -8.50 -6.10 43.55
N ASN A 150 -9.01 -6.85 42.57
CA ASN A 150 -9.94 -7.94 42.79
C ASN A 150 -9.41 -9.18 42.06
N ASN A 151 -8.87 -10.12 42.84
CA ASN A 151 -8.10 -11.24 42.27
C ASN A 151 -6.98 -10.74 41.34
N GLY A 152 -6.93 -11.19 40.10
CA GLY A 152 -5.99 -10.75 39.07
C GLY A 152 -6.36 -9.44 38.34
N HIS A 153 -7.48 -8.79 38.68
CA HIS A 153 -7.95 -7.58 38.01
C HIS A 153 -7.58 -6.33 38.80
N LEU A 154 -6.89 -5.40 38.18
CA LEU A 154 -6.45 -4.14 38.78
C LEU A 154 -7.12 -2.95 38.09
N THR A 155 -7.73 -2.08 38.90
CA THR A 155 -8.21 -0.77 38.49
C THR A 155 -7.36 0.31 39.14
N ILE A 156 -6.89 1.27 38.37
CA ILE A 156 -6.12 2.44 38.79
C ILE A 156 -6.89 3.72 38.46
N HIS A 157 -6.93 4.64 39.44
CA HIS A 157 -7.37 6.01 39.24
C HIS A 157 -6.22 6.96 39.52
N SER A 158 -5.86 7.84 38.57
CA SER A 158 -4.75 8.77 38.69
C SER A 158 -5.17 10.21 38.34
N THR A 159 -4.94 11.12 39.25
CA THR A 159 -5.15 12.58 39.04
C THR A 159 -3.86 13.33 38.78
N ILE A 160 -2.70 12.65 38.82
CA ILE A 160 -1.38 13.25 38.70
C ILE A 160 -0.65 12.86 37.40
N GLY A 161 0.19 13.76 36.91
CA GLY A 161 0.99 13.50 35.70
C GLY A 161 2.40 12.97 35.99
N LYS A 162 3.16 12.76 34.91
CA LYS A 162 4.55 12.27 34.92
C LYS A 162 4.69 10.90 35.60
N VAL A 163 3.73 10.00 35.34
CA VAL A 163 3.67 8.65 35.91
C VAL A 163 4.02 7.62 34.81
N ALA A 164 4.84 6.66 35.17
CA ALA A 164 5.05 5.45 34.37
C ALA A 164 4.61 4.21 35.18
N TYR A 165 3.84 3.35 34.57
CA TYR A 165 3.44 2.05 35.09
C TYR A 165 4.32 0.97 34.47
N ARG A 166 5.23 0.38 35.23
CA ARG A 166 6.01 -0.78 34.81
C ARG A 166 5.19 -2.04 35.07
N VAL A 167 4.71 -2.66 34.01
CA VAL A 167 3.81 -3.82 34.12
C VAL A 167 4.59 -5.10 33.84
N THR A 168 4.49 -6.07 34.75
CA THR A 168 5.27 -7.32 34.70
C THR A 168 4.48 -8.49 35.31
N GLY A 169 4.95 -9.72 35.06
CA GLY A 169 4.40 -10.93 35.65
C GLY A 169 3.40 -11.65 34.76
N THR A 170 2.72 -12.67 35.33
CA THR A 170 1.82 -13.55 34.56
C THR A 170 0.50 -13.74 35.28
N SER A 171 -0.60 -13.60 34.55
CA SER A 171 -1.94 -13.98 34.99
C SER A 171 -2.75 -14.51 33.80
N ASN A 172 -3.38 -15.65 33.98
CA ASN A 172 -4.33 -16.24 33.03
C ASN A 172 -5.77 -15.80 33.28
N ASN A 173 -5.99 -15.01 34.32
CA ASN A 173 -7.28 -14.41 34.66
C ASN A 173 -7.02 -13.07 35.36
N GLY A 174 -6.66 -12.07 34.55
CA GLY A 174 -6.33 -10.75 35.05
C GLY A 174 -6.48 -9.67 34.01
N SER A 175 -6.60 -8.42 34.47
CA SER A 175 -6.69 -7.25 33.62
C SER A 175 -6.11 -6.01 34.30
N LEU A 176 -5.75 -5.04 33.49
CA LEU A 176 -5.38 -3.70 33.94
C LEU A 176 -6.36 -2.67 33.35
N LYS A 177 -7.13 -2.00 34.23
CA LYS A 177 -7.97 -0.86 33.85
C LYS A 177 -7.37 0.43 34.42
N ILE A 178 -7.27 1.47 33.62
CA ILE A 178 -6.69 2.75 34.06
C ILE A 178 -7.62 3.91 33.71
N TYR A 179 -7.95 4.69 34.70
CA TYR A 179 -8.53 6.04 34.57
C TYR A 179 -7.45 7.06 34.90
N SER A 180 -7.24 8.05 34.03
CA SER A 180 -6.22 9.07 34.26
C SER A 180 -6.63 10.42 33.70
N ASP A 181 -6.45 11.48 34.50
CA ASP A 181 -6.65 12.88 34.07
C ASP A 181 -5.45 13.43 33.28
N LYS A 182 -4.35 12.70 33.23
CA LYS A 182 -3.08 13.13 32.64
C LYS A 182 -2.49 12.04 31.76
N LYS A 183 -1.68 12.46 30.78
CA LYS A 183 -0.87 11.53 29.99
C LYS A 183 0.10 10.75 30.86
N PHE A 184 0.35 9.50 30.49
CA PHE A 184 1.17 8.58 31.26
C PHE A 184 1.89 7.58 30.36
N ARG A 185 2.80 6.79 30.95
CA ARG A 185 3.52 5.74 30.23
C ARG A 185 3.18 4.37 30.80
N ILE A 186 2.97 3.39 29.96
CA ILE A 186 2.98 1.96 30.28
C ILE A 186 4.29 1.38 29.75
N LEU A 187 5.10 0.76 30.62
CA LEU A 187 6.29 0.01 30.25
C LEU A 187 5.98 -1.48 30.38
N ALA A 188 5.70 -2.14 29.27
CA ALA A 188 5.51 -3.58 29.22
C ALA A 188 6.86 -4.29 29.39
N ASN A 189 7.04 -5.04 30.49
CA ASN A 189 8.30 -5.63 30.86
C ASN A 189 8.12 -7.07 31.36
N LYS A 190 8.08 -8.01 30.43
CA LYS A 190 7.80 -9.44 30.69
C LYS A 190 6.40 -9.64 31.27
N ILE A 191 5.41 -8.97 30.71
CA ILE A 191 4.00 -9.20 31.06
C ILE A 191 3.43 -10.33 30.19
N ASN A 192 2.68 -11.24 30.82
CA ASN A 192 1.83 -12.21 30.16
C ASN A 192 0.45 -12.15 30.81
N LEU A 193 -0.49 -11.47 30.16
CA LEU A 193 -1.78 -11.13 30.74
C LEU A 193 -2.92 -11.61 29.83
N THR A 194 -3.76 -12.49 30.38
CA THR A 194 -4.98 -12.95 29.74
C THR A 194 -6.18 -12.55 30.60
N ASN A 195 -7.16 -11.91 29.94
CA ASN A 195 -8.48 -11.66 30.52
C ASN A 195 -9.55 -12.48 29.77
N PRO A 196 -10.04 -13.59 30.31
CA PRO A 196 -11.03 -14.43 29.61
C PRO A 196 -12.37 -13.77 29.33
N THR A 197 -12.66 -12.63 29.98
CA THR A 197 -13.99 -12.00 29.96
C THR A 197 -13.97 -10.51 29.62
N GLY A 198 -12.91 -10.03 28.93
CA GLY A 198 -12.80 -8.65 28.51
C GLY A 198 -11.40 -8.26 28.04
N PRO A 199 -11.12 -6.97 27.86
CA PRO A 199 -9.80 -6.47 27.54
C PRO A 199 -8.72 -6.89 28.55
N ALA A 200 -7.53 -7.25 28.06
CA ALA A 200 -6.37 -7.44 28.94
C ALA A 200 -5.91 -6.10 29.52
N ILE A 201 -5.88 -5.06 28.71
CA ILE A 201 -5.62 -3.68 29.13
C ILE A 201 -6.72 -2.77 28.58
N ASN A 202 -7.41 -2.05 29.49
CA ASN A 202 -8.49 -1.13 29.16
C ASN A 202 -8.19 0.25 29.75
N ILE A 203 -7.96 1.23 28.87
CA ILE A 203 -7.58 2.58 29.25
C ILE A 203 -8.79 3.51 29.01
N GLN A 204 -9.49 3.81 30.10
CA GLN A 204 -10.63 4.71 30.13
C GLN A 204 -10.15 6.15 30.41
N SER A 205 -9.38 6.69 29.45
CA SER A 205 -8.77 8.01 29.53
C SER A 205 -8.57 8.58 28.14
N GLY A 206 -9.16 9.74 27.87
CA GLY A 206 -8.94 10.49 26.64
C GLY A 206 -7.56 11.21 26.61
N LYS A 207 -6.55 10.71 27.33
CA LYS A 207 -5.19 11.27 27.37
C LYS A 207 -4.20 10.32 26.74
N THR A 208 -3.14 10.88 26.17
CA THR A 208 -2.06 10.13 25.51
C THR A 208 -1.45 9.07 26.41
N VAL A 209 -1.36 7.86 25.89
CA VAL A 209 -0.67 6.73 26.50
C VAL A 209 0.58 6.41 25.69
N TYR A 210 1.75 6.55 26.30
CA TYR A 210 3.00 6.06 25.74
C TYR A 210 3.15 4.58 26.12
N PHE A 211 3.03 3.69 25.15
CA PHE A 211 3.16 2.26 25.36
C PHE A 211 4.56 1.79 24.92
N SER A 212 5.44 1.62 25.89
CA SER A 212 6.83 1.24 25.66
C SER A 212 7.04 -0.25 25.84
N ILE A 213 7.74 -0.88 24.92
CA ILE A 213 8.07 -2.30 24.94
C ILE A 213 9.51 -2.46 25.40
N ALA A 214 9.73 -2.94 26.63
CA ALA A 214 11.06 -3.03 27.22
C ALA A 214 12.00 -3.94 26.42
N ASP A 215 13.23 -3.49 26.22
CA ASP A 215 14.24 -4.20 25.45
C ASP A 215 14.49 -5.64 25.90
N GLY A 216 14.63 -6.55 24.94
CA GLY A 216 14.92 -7.96 25.18
C GLY A 216 13.81 -8.70 25.95
N THR A 217 12.60 -8.15 25.99
CA THR A 217 11.46 -8.81 26.64
C THR A 217 10.44 -9.28 25.63
N THR A 218 9.74 -10.35 25.99
CA THR A 218 8.51 -10.79 25.32
C THR A 218 7.35 -10.48 26.24
N ASN A 219 6.35 -9.80 25.69
CA ASN A 219 5.13 -9.40 26.36
C ASN A 219 3.95 -10.00 25.62
N THR A 220 2.92 -10.48 26.32
CA THR A 220 1.75 -11.11 25.71
C THR A 220 0.49 -10.55 26.33
N LEU A 221 -0.47 -10.18 25.49
CA LEU A 221 -1.81 -9.77 25.88
C LEU A 221 -2.82 -10.66 25.17
N CYS A 222 -3.83 -11.14 25.89
CA CYS A 222 -4.90 -11.95 25.32
C CYS A 222 -6.24 -11.58 25.99
N ASP A 223 -7.31 -11.52 25.22
CA ASP A 223 -8.68 -11.35 25.71
C ASP A 223 -9.47 -12.67 25.66
N GLY A 224 -10.76 -12.59 25.97
CA GLY A 224 -11.71 -13.71 25.84
C GLY A 224 -12.59 -13.59 24.60
N THR A 225 -13.28 -14.67 24.27
CA THR A 225 -14.24 -14.71 23.15
C THR A 225 -15.51 -13.89 23.40
N THR A 226 -15.84 -13.66 24.67
CA THR A 226 -17.00 -12.87 25.10
C THR A 226 -16.58 -11.92 26.21
N TYR A 227 -17.13 -10.72 26.21
CA TYR A 227 -16.83 -9.72 27.20
C TYR A 227 -17.97 -9.61 28.21
N ASN A 228 -17.63 -9.36 29.45
CA ASN A 228 -18.61 -9.04 30.51
C ASN A 228 -19.32 -7.72 30.16
N THR A 229 -20.49 -7.51 30.78
CA THR A 229 -21.21 -6.22 30.68
C THR A 229 -20.26 -5.08 31.07
N PRO A 230 -20.20 -4.03 30.23
CA PRO A 230 -19.37 -2.86 30.52
C PRO A 230 -19.74 -2.20 31.86
N THR A 231 -18.78 -1.54 32.47
CA THR A 231 -19.07 -0.62 33.57
C THR A 231 -19.88 0.57 33.02
N VAL A 232 -20.86 1.01 33.82
CA VAL A 232 -21.64 2.21 33.50
C VAL A 232 -21.18 3.35 34.39
N THR A 233 -20.65 4.42 33.82
CA THR A 233 -20.20 5.61 34.54
C THR A 233 -21.06 6.78 34.10
N ASP A 234 -21.76 7.44 35.03
CA ASP A 234 -22.66 8.57 34.73
C ASP A 234 -23.72 8.29 33.64
N GLY A 235 -24.18 7.04 33.59
CA GLY A 235 -25.18 6.60 32.60
C GLY A 235 -24.64 6.26 31.23
N VAL A 236 -23.32 6.30 31.02
CA VAL A 236 -22.62 5.94 29.78
C VAL A 236 -21.88 4.60 30.00
N GLU A 237 -22.09 3.66 29.08
CA GLU A 237 -21.33 2.41 29.06
C GLU A 237 -19.89 2.68 28.61
N GLU A 238 -18.92 2.12 29.34
CA GLU A 238 -17.50 2.17 28.98
C GLU A 238 -17.19 1.28 27.79
N ASP A 239 -16.39 1.76 26.88
CA ASP A 239 -15.98 0.98 25.74
C ASP A 239 -15.01 -0.16 26.11
N GLN A 240 -15.20 -1.30 25.44
CA GLN A 240 -14.40 -2.52 25.56
C GLN A 240 -14.16 -3.11 24.17
N LYS A 241 -13.43 -2.38 23.30
CA LYS A 241 -13.40 -2.70 21.87
C LYS A 241 -12.30 -3.69 21.47
N GLY A 242 -11.28 -3.89 22.32
CA GLY A 242 -10.13 -4.72 21.96
C GLY A 242 -9.34 -5.26 23.12
N THR A 243 -8.38 -6.15 22.83
CA THR A 243 -7.47 -6.72 23.85
C THR A 243 -6.65 -5.65 24.56
N LEU A 244 -6.13 -4.67 23.80
CA LEU A 244 -5.59 -3.40 24.27
C LEU A 244 -6.49 -2.30 23.72
N PHE A 245 -7.23 -1.65 24.59
CA PHE A 245 -8.14 -0.55 24.23
C PHE A 245 -7.78 0.74 24.95
N SER A 246 -7.94 1.88 24.27
CA SER A 246 -7.82 3.22 24.84
C SER A 246 -8.85 4.17 24.25
N GLU A 247 -9.50 4.97 25.11
CA GLU A 247 -10.31 6.12 24.69
C GLU A 247 -9.48 7.22 24.04
N GLY A 248 -8.20 7.36 24.42
CA GLY A 248 -7.27 8.36 23.90
C GLY A 248 -6.14 7.73 23.09
N GLN A 249 -5.21 8.58 22.68
CA GLN A 249 -4.09 8.23 21.81
C GLN A 249 -3.20 7.14 22.40
N ILE A 250 -2.75 6.21 21.53
CA ILE A 250 -1.72 5.23 21.89
C ILE A 250 -0.48 5.48 21.02
N ILE A 251 0.65 5.73 21.67
CA ILE A 251 1.94 5.89 21.01
C ILE A 251 2.86 4.76 21.43
N PHE A 252 3.18 3.86 20.50
CA PHE A 252 4.09 2.75 20.71
C PHE A 252 5.54 3.18 20.48
N ASP A 253 6.42 2.76 21.39
CA ASP A 253 7.86 2.91 21.22
C ASP A 253 8.63 1.64 21.64
N GLY A 254 9.83 1.47 21.11
CA GLY A 254 10.72 0.35 21.36
C GLY A 254 11.63 0.54 22.59
N TYR A 255 11.29 1.44 23.50
CA TYR A 255 12.04 1.80 24.70
C TYR A 255 13.40 2.42 24.37
N SER A 256 14.47 1.65 24.23
CA SER A 256 15.81 2.20 24.00
C SER A 256 16.56 1.55 22.81
N LYS A 257 16.27 0.28 22.51
CA LYS A 257 16.93 -0.46 21.42
C LYS A 257 15.95 -1.09 20.42
N GLY A 258 14.65 -1.00 20.67
CA GLY A 258 13.63 -1.59 19.82
C GLY A 258 13.62 -3.12 19.77
N THR A 259 14.23 -3.79 20.76
CA THR A 259 14.39 -5.26 20.76
C THR A 259 13.31 -6.00 21.54
N GLY A 260 12.37 -5.28 22.15
CA GLY A 260 11.23 -5.86 22.84
C GLY A 260 10.14 -6.30 21.86
N THR A 261 9.35 -7.30 22.26
CA THR A 261 8.22 -7.83 21.48
C THR A 261 6.94 -7.75 22.29
N LEU A 262 5.85 -7.32 21.65
CA LEU A 262 4.48 -7.36 22.14
C LEU A 262 3.67 -8.31 21.24
N ASN A 263 3.25 -9.45 21.78
CA ASN A 263 2.31 -10.35 21.13
C ASN A 263 0.89 -10.02 21.61
N VAL A 264 -0.05 -9.88 20.70
CA VAL A 264 -1.45 -9.63 21.01
C VAL A 264 -2.30 -10.69 20.30
N THR A 265 -3.18 -11.31 21.09
CA THR A 265 -4.19 -12.25 20.57
C THR A 265 -5.55 -11.73 20.99
N SER A 266 -6.42 -11.44 20.04
CA SER A 266 -7.80 -11.10 20.33
C SER A 266 -8.74 -12.21 19.85
N LEU A 267 -9.55 -12.71 20.78
CA LEU A 267 -10.54 -13.75 20.54
C LEU A 267 -11.96 -13.20 20.37
N GLY A 268 -12.23 -11.99 20.90
CA GLY A 268 -13.55 -11.39 20.91
C GLY A 268 -13.66 -10.02 20.25
N GLY A 269 -12.56 -9.26 20.16
CA GLY A 269 -12.54 -7.88 19.69
C GLY A 269 -11.50 -7.59 18.63
N HIS A 270 -11.11 -6.32 18.57
CA HIS A 270 -9.89 -5.89 17.86
C HIS A 270 -8.66 -6.24 18.70
N ALA A 271 -7.49 -6.41 18.08
CA ALA A 271 -6.32 -6.69 18.88
C ALA A 271 -5.83 -5.42 19.60
N ILE A 272 -5.67 -4.32 18.88
CA ILE A 272 -5.31 -3.01 19.42
C ILE A 272 -6.29 -1.97 18.89
N CYS A 273 -6.96 -1.23 19.77
CA CYS A 273 -7.98 -0.27 19.39
C CYS A 273 -7.81 1.05 20.15
N SER A 274 -7.97 2.16 19.45
CA SER A 274 -8.04 3.51 20.03
C SER A 274 -9.23 4.25 19.46
N ASP A 275 -9.97 4.96 20.30
CA ASP A 275 -11.04 5.87 19.86
C ASP A 275 -10.52 7.26 19.46
N ASP A 276 -9.21 7.42 19.42
CA ASP A 276 -8.51 8.59 18.94
C ASP A 276 -7.51 8.14 17.86
N TYR A 277 -6.21 8.24 18.06
CA TYR A 277 -5.22 7.81 17.07
C TYR A 277 -4.16 6.84 17.62
N ILE A 278 -3.51 6.14 16.69
CA ILE A 278 -2.39 5.25 16.99
C ILE A 278 -1.16 5.68 16.21
N ILE A 279 -0.02 5.79 16.92
CA ILE A 279 1.30 6.00 16.31
C ILE A 279 2.23 4.87 16.73
N VAL A 280 2.94 4.27 15.78
CA VAL A 280 3.95 3.26 16.03
C VAL A 280 5.32 3.81 15.61
N ARG A 281 6.15 4.15 16.61
CA ARG A 281 7.51 4.70 16.40
C ARG A 281 8.59 3.63 16.51
N GLY A 282 8.28 2.46 17.07
CA GLY A 282 9.27 1.40 17.25
C GLY A 282 8.74 0.19 18.00
N GLY A 283 9.61 -0.81 18.19
CA GLY A 283 9.30 -2.08 18.81
C GLY A 283 8.79 -3.13 17.82
N ASN A 284 8.69 -4.37 18.31
CA ASN A 284 8.15 -5.48 17.53
C ASN A 284 6.73 -5.76 18.02
N ILE A 285 5.72 -5.49 17.20
CA ILE A 285 4.31 -5.75 17.52
C ILE A 285 3.83 -6.90 16.65
N ASN A 286 3.38 -7.97 17.28
CA ASN A 286 2.93 -9.17 16.60
C ASN A 286 1.48 -9.49 17.02
N ILE A 287 0.54 -9.19 16.16
CA ILE A 287 -0.86 -9.59 16.31
C ILE A 287 -0.98 -11.00 15.74
N THR A 288 -0.96 -11.99 16.63
CA THR A 288 -0.93 -13.41 16.27
C THR A 288 -2.25 -13.91 15.75
N ALA A 289 -3.34 -13.35 16.25
CA ALA A 289 -4.70 -13.51 15.75
C ALA A 289 -5.56 -12.33 16.23
N SER A 290 -6.54 -11.94 15.42
CA SER A 290 -7.58 -11.01 15.82
C SER A 290 -8.94 -11.47 15.28
N ALA A 291 -9.94 -11.50 16.16
CA ALA A 291 -11.31 -11.87 15.79
C ALA A 291 -11.95 -10.82 14.87
N LYS A 292 -11.55 -9.56 15.05
CA LYS A 292 -11.91 -8.42 14.21
C LYS A 292 -10.64 -7.86 13.55
N ASP A 293 -10.43 -6.54 13.60
CA ASP A 293 -9.26 -5.92 13.00
C ASP A 293 -8.00 -6.10 13.86
N GLY A 294 -6.85 -6.09 13.21
CA GLY A 294 -5.58 -6.09 13.90
C GLY A 294 -5.37 -4.79 14.67
N PHE A 295 -5.39 -3.68 13.97
CA PHE A 295 -5.44 -2.35 14.54
C PHE A 295 -6.71 -1.65 14.11
N ARG A 296 -7.34 -0.93 15.05
CA ARG A 296 -8.44 -0.01 14.73
C ARG A 296 -8.22 1.33 15.41
N THR A 297 -8.40 2.40 14.65
CA THR A 297 -8.31 3.77 15.17
C THR A 297 -9.34 4.66 14.47
N LYS A 298 -9.70 5.76 15.13
CA LYS A 298 -10.60 6.74 14.53
C LYS A 298 -9.83 7.74 13.65
N GLU A 299 -9.03 8.61 14.27
CA GLU A 299 -8.55 9.82 13.61
C GLU A 299 -7.36 9.62 12.68
N LYS A 300 -6.27 9.01 13.15
CA LYS A 300 -5.08 8.79 12.33
C LYS A 300 -4.30 7.54 12.73
N PHE A 301 -3.59 6.97 11.75
CA PHE A 301 -2.64 5.90 11.98
C PHE A 301 -1.29 6.27 11.35
N ILE A 302 -0.23 6.33 12.15
CA ILE A 302 1.11 6.67 11.66
C ILE A 302 2.08 5.56 12.01
N ILE A 303 2.86 5.09 11.03
CA ILE A 303 4.00 4.22 11.25
C ILE A 303 5.24 4.98 10.80
N GLY A 304 6.11 5.28 11.74
CA GLY A 304 7.33 6.03 11.49
C GLY A 304 8.45 5.58 12.41
N ARG A 305 9.59 6.21 12.32
CA ARG A 305 10.74 5.93 13.18
C ARG A 305 11.39 7.20 13.71
N THR A 306 12.04 7.09 14.86
CA THR A 306 13.08 8.02 15.30
C THR A 306 14.46 7.49 14.89
N ASP A 307 15.53 8.18 15.23
CA ASP A 307 16.91 7.73 14.91
C ASP A 307 17.28 6.39 15.58
N ALA A 308 16.58 6.01 16.65
CA ALA A 308 16.98 4.89 17.48
C ALA A 308 16.65 3.51 16.88
N TYR A 309 15.49 3.35 16.24
CA TYR A 309 14.98 2.05 15.77
C TYR A 309 13.78 2.21 14.83
N SER A 310 13.55 1.17 13.99
CA SER A 310 12.37 1.05 13.14
C SER A 310 11.36 0.07 13.73
N PRO A 311 10.04 0.29 13.54
CA PRO A 311 9.04 -0.67 13.96
C PRO A 311 9.00 -1.91 13.06
N THR A 312 8.67 -3.05 13.69
CA THR A 312 8.32 -4.27 12.96
C THR A 312 6.92 -4.70 13.38
N ILE A 313 6.02 -4.85 12.44
CA ILE A 313 4.61 -5.15 12.68
C ILE A 313 4.22 -6.38 11.88
N THR A 314 3.69 -7.39 12.57
CA THR A 314 3.06 -8.55 11.93
C THR A 314 1.59 -8.59 12.34
N VAL A 315 0.69 -8.78 11.38
CA VAL A 315 -0.76 -8.83 11.64
C VAL A 315 -1.37 -10.06 10.99
N ASN A 316 -2.13 -10.81 11.79
CA ASN A 316 -3.04 -11.83 11.32
C ASN A 316 -4.44 -11.52 11.87
N ALA A 317 -5.36 -11.10 11.00
CA ALA A 317 -6.70 -10.64 11.38
C ALA A 317 -7.79 -11.31 10.55
N ASN A 318 -8.93 -11.60 11.18
CA ASN A 318 -10.10 -12.16 10.48
C ASN A 318 -10.84 -11.08 9.66
N SER A 319 -10.83 -9.83 10.12
CA SER A 319 -11.33 -8.65 9.43
C SER A 319 -10.16 -7.88 8.82
N ASN A 320 -10.07 -6.56 9.03
CA ASN A 320 -9.02 -5.73 8.43
C ASN A 320 -7.69 -5.86 9.19
N GLY A 321 -6.58 -5.72 8.46
CA GLY A 321 -5.28 -5.66 9.11
C GLY A 321 -5.10 -4.39 9.93
N ILE A 322 -5.30 -3.24 9.29
CA ILE A 322 -5.29 -1.90 9.90
C ILE A 322 -6.53 -1.14 9.39
N GLU A 323 -7.32 -0.58 10.29
CA GLU A 323 -8.48 0.24 9.95
C GLU A 323 -8.37 1.63 10.61
N CYS A 324 -8.55 2.69 9.81
CA CYS A 324 -8.72 4.06 10.24
C CYS A 324 -10.08 4.55 9.74
N THR A 325 -10.99 4.95 10.65
CA THR A 325 -12.41 5.16 10.31
C THR A 325 -12.81 6.62 10.16
N GLU A 326 -11.99 7.58 10.58
CA GLU A 326 -12.34 9.01 10.57
C GLU A 326 -11.14 9.90 10.20
N GLY A 327 -10.08 9.36 9.58
CA GLY A 327 -8.91 10.16 9.28
C GLY A 327 -7.93 9.51 8.32
N ALA A 328 -6.65 9.82 8.42
CA ALA A 328 -5.62 9.46 7.46
C ALA A 328 -4.65 8.41 7.98
N LEU A 329 -4.04 7.67 7.05
CA LEU A 329 -2.94 6.75 7.34
C LEU A 329 -1.66 7.22 6.66
N THR A 330 -0.55 7.20 7.40
CA THR A 330 0.79 7.48 6.86
C THR A 330 1.79 6.40 7.27
N ILE A 331 2.50 5.83 6.29
CA ILE A 331 3.60 4.89 6.52
C ILE A 331 4.90 5.50 5.99
N GLU A 332 5.85 5.73 6.90
CA GLU A 332 7.13 6.40 6.65
C GLU A 332 8.31 5.45 6.81
N ALA A 333 8.15 4.40 7.59
CA ALA A 333 9.22 3.48 7.96
C ALA A 333 8.64 2.14 8.43
N GLY A 334 9.51 1.20 8.72
CA GLY A 334 9.17 -0.07 9.35
C GLY A 334 8.98 -1.21 8.36
N LYS A 335 8.87 -2.40 8.95
CA LYS A 335 8.50 -3.63 8.24
C LYS A 335 7.11 -4.04 8.66
N LEU A 336 6.20 -4.17 7.68
CA LEU A 336 4.84 -4.61 7.90
C LEU A 336 4.61 -5.92 7.14
N ASP A 337 4.10 -6.95 7.81
CA ASP A 337 3.60 -8.18 7.20
C ASP A 337 2.15 -8.39 7.66
N ILE A 338 1.20 -8.17 6.76
CA ILE A 338 -0.23 -8.19 7.04
C ILE A 338 -0.89 -9.34 6.29
N THR A 339 -1.61 -10.18 7.04
CA THR A 339 -2.55 -11.17 6.49
C THR A 339 -3.93 -10.89 7.07
N SER A 340 -4.94 -10.71 6.21
CA SER A 340 -6.30 -10.36 6.64
C SER A 340 -7.37 -11.10 5.86
N GLY A 341 -8.50 -11.33 6.53
CA GLY A 341 -9.72 -11.82 5.90
C GLY A 341 -10.46 -10.70 5.16
N GLY A 342 -10.45 -9.48 5.72
CA GLY A 342 -10.90 -8.24 5.12
C GLY A 342 -9.77 -7.50 4.39
N GLU A 343 -9.87 -6.17 4.36
CA GLU A 343 -8.83 -5.32 3.79
C GLU A 343 -7.50 -5.45 4.54
N GLY A 344 -6.39 -5.33 3.81
CA GLY A 344 -5.08 -5.24 4.44
C GLY A 344 -4.95 -3.93 5.23
N ILE A 345 -5.20 -2.82 4.55
CA ILE A 345 -5.27 -1.47 5.11
C ILE A 345 -6.55 -0.82 4.61
N LYS A 346 -7.39 -0.34 5.52
CA LYS A 346 -8.64 0.36 5.24
C LYS A 346 -8.59 1.76 5.85
N VAL A 347 -8.76 2.78 5.02
CA VAL A 347 -8.78 4.19 5.43
C VAL A 347 -10.04 4.82 4.88
N VAL A 348 -11.03 5.01 5.72
CA VAL A 348 -12.37 5.42 5.31
C VAL A 348 -12.91 6.50 6.24
N TYR A 349 -13.98 7.16 5.82
CA TYR A 349 -14.78 8.03 6.67
C TYR A 349 -16.21 7.55 6.62
N GLU A 350 -16.67 6.93 7.69
CA GLU A 350 -17.95 6.22 7.76
C GLU A 350 -19.07 7.02 8.46
N GLU A 351 -18.83 8.28 8.82
CA GLU A 351 -19.84 9.11 9.48
C GLU A 351 -20.99 9.47 8.54
N ALA A 352 -22.23 9.44 9.09
CA ALA A 352 -23.46 9.76 8.33
C ALA A 352 -23.48 11.21 7.80
N THR A 353 -22.75 12.11 8.44
CA THR A 353 -22.56 13.51 8.03
C THR A 353 -21.05 13.79 7.97
N PRO A 354 -20.40 13.51 6.82
CA PRO A 354 -18.95 13.67 6.70
C PRO A 354 -18.51 15.12 6.98
N ASP A 355 -17.50 15.28 7.85
CA ASP A 355 -16.79 16.54 8.00
C ASP A 355 -15.86 16.75 6.80
N PRO A 356 -16.03 17.81 6.00
CA PRO A 356 -15.18 18.06 4.83
C PRO A 356 -13.71 18.36 5.19
N ALA A 357 -13.41 18.63 6.46
CA ALA A 357 -12.03 18.78 6.93
C ALA A 357 -11.32 17.42 7.10
N VAL A 358 -12.05 16.32 7.25
CA VAL A 358 -11.49 14.98 7.36
C VAL A 358 -11.21 14.42 5.97
N THR A 359 -9.95 14.09 5.71
CA THR A 359 -9.51 13.54 4.44
C THR A 359 -8.89 12.15 4.68
N PRO A 360 -9.63 11.07 4.42
CA PRO A 360 -9.18 9.70 4.68
C PRO A 360 -8.13 9.27 3.64
N ASN A 361 -7.01 9.96 3.60
CA ASN A 361 -5.92 9.69 2.67
C ASN A 361 -5.01 8.56 3.15
N ALA A 362 -4.54 7.73 2.22
CA ALA A 362 -3.49 6.75 2.47
C ALA A 362 -2.17 7.23 1.83
N THR A 363 -1.16 7.47 2.65
CA THR A 363 0.13 8.00 2.20
C THR A 363 1.27 7.07 2.58
N ILE A 364 2.06 6.67 1.58
CA ILE A 364 3.23 5.80 1.75
C ILE A 364 4.48 6.56 1.30
N THR A 365 5.35 6.86 2.24
CA THR A 365 6.59 7.60 1.97
C THR A 365 7.85 6.77 2.21
N GLY A 366 7.72 5.62 2.89
CA GLY A 366 8.81 4.71 3.18
C GLY A 366 8.32 3.36 3.70
N GLY A 367 9.23 2.54 4.18
CA GLY A 367 8.94 1.22 4.74
C GLY A 367 8.86 0.09 3.71
N PHE A 368 8.84 -1.14 4.24
CA PHE A 368 8.57 -2.36 3.48
C PHE A 368 7.24 -2.94 3.95
N ILE A 369 6.30 -3.08 3.03
CA ILE A 369 4.91 -3.46 3.33
C ILE A 369 4.56 -4.68 2.51
N LYS A 370 4.31 -5.80 3.20
CA LYS A 370 3.80 -7.01 2.58
C LYS A 370 2.36 -7.22 3.04
N ILE A 371 1.44 -7.40 2.08
CA ILE A 371 0.02 -7.56 2.36
C ILE A 371 -0.51 -8.78 1.62
N LYS A 372 -1.28 -9.60 2.34
CA LYS A 372 -2.08 -10.66 1.77
C LYS A 372 -3.51 -10.55 2.27
N THR A 373 -4.48 -10.45 1.35
CA THR A 373 -5.91 -10.51 1.67
C THR A 373 -6.55 -11.76 1.07
N THR A 374 -7.54 -12.34 1.76
CA THR A 374 -8.15 -13.61 1.37
C THR A 374 -9.66 -13.54 1.14
N GLY A 375 -10.33 -12.52 1.68
CA GLY A 375 -11.78 -12.38 1.58
C GLY A 375 -12.24 -11.86 0.21
N GLU A 376 -13.49 -12.11 -0.11
CA GLU A 376 -14.13 -11.53 -1.30
C GLU A 376 -14.22 -10.01 -1.18
N LYS A 377 -13.89 -9.29 -2.25
CA LYS A 377 -13.82 -7.82 -2.35
C LYS A 377 -12.87 -7.14 -1.37
N SER A 378 -11.97 -7.89 -0.75
CA SER A 378 -11.01 -7.41 0.23
C SER A 378 -9.74 -6.90 -0.45
N SER A 379 -9.55 -5.60 -0.45
CA SER A 379 -8.40 -4.96 -1.10
C SER A 379 -7.16 -4.97 -0.21
N ALA A 380 -5.96 -4.96 -0.83
CA ALA A 380 -4.74 -4.80 -0.03
C ALA A 380 -4.69 -3.41 0.62
N ILE A 381 -5.06 -2.36 -0.14
CA ILE A 381 -5.23 -1.01 0.40
C ILE A 381 -6.54 -0.43 -0.15
N GLN A 382 -7.42 0.00 0.75
CA GLN A 382 -8.64 0.72 0.43
C GLN A 382 -8.62 2.11 1.06
N THR A 383 -9.01 3.14 0.28
CA THR A 383 -9.22 4.49 0.81
C THR A 383 -10.38 5.18 0.10
N THR A 384 -11.21 5.90 0.87
CA THR A 384 -12.24 6.79 0.32
C THR A 384 -11.69 8.18 -0.01
N GLY A 385 -10.46 8.50 0.41
CA GLY A 385 -9.70 9.68 0.00
C GLY A 385 -8.73 9.40 -1.14
N ASN A 386 -7.60 10.09 -1.14
CA ASN A 386 -6.53 9.90 -2.11
C ASN A 386 -5.51 8.87 -1.66
N TYR A 387 -4.92 8.18 -2.61
CA TYR A 387 -3.73 7.36 -2.40
C TYR A 387 -2.49 8.08 -2.94
N THR A 388 -1.45 8.20 -2.12
CA THR A 388 -0.17 8.80 -2.51
C THR A 388 1.00 7.90 -2.13
N GLN A 389 1.87 7.58 -3.09
CA GLN A 389 3.12 6.88 -2.82
C GLN A 389 4.31 7.68 -3.34
N THR A 390 5.18 8.10 -2.42
CA THR A 390 6.42 8.85 -2.74
C THR A 390 7.68 8.07 -2.36
N GLY A 391 7.52 6.87 -1.80
CA GLY A 391 8.61 5.99 -1.40
C GLY A 391 8.08 4.62 -0.98
N GLY A 392 8.90 3.87 -0.25
CA GLY A 392 8.55 2.54 0.25
C GLY A 392 8.39 1.46 -0.83
N ILE A 393 8.29 0.24 -0.36
CA ILE A 393 8.10 -0.95 -1.21
C ILE A 393 6.88 -1.70 -0.72
N ILE A 394 5.93 -1.94 -1.62
CA ILE A 394 4.72 -2.72 -1.35
C ILE A 394 4.76 -4.00 -2.18
N GLN A 395 4.55 -5.13 -1.50
CA GLN A 395 4.31 -6.44 -2.10
C GLN A 395 2.93 -6.92 -1.69
N ALA A 396 1.98 -7.00 -2.61
CA ALA A 396 0.59 -7.30 -2.30
C ALA A 396 0.08 -8.52 -3.07
N THR A 397 -0.62 -9.41 -2.37
CA THR A 397 -1.38 -10.52 -2.96
C THR A 397 -2.83 -10.43 -2.52
N VAL A 398 -3.76 -10.43 -3.48
CA VAL A 398 -5.19 -10.47 -3.20
C VAL A 398 -5.79 -11.73 -3.81
N ASP A 399 -6.36 -12.59 -2.95
CA ASP A 399 -6.86 -13.91 -3.35
C ASP A 399 -8.38 -13.92 -3.62
N GLY A 400 -9.12 -12.99 -3.01
CA GLY A 400 -10.58 -12.94 -3.09
C GLY A 400 -11.12 -12.45 -4.44
N ASN A 401 -12.29 -12.96 -4.82
CA ASN A 401 -13.02 -12.44 -5.98
C ASN A 401 -13.42 -10.98 -5.77
N GLY A 402 -13.39 -10.17 -6.82
CA GLY A 402 -13.69 -8.74 -6.74
C GLY A 402 -12.65 -7.88 -6.02
N SER A 403 -11.62 -8.49 -5.45
CA SER A 403 -10.57 -7.81 -4.67
C SER A 403 -9.61 -6.98 -5.53
N LYS A 404 -8.98 -5.97 -4.92
CA LYS A 404 -8.03 -5.09 -5.60
C LYS A 404 -6.74 -4.90 -4.80
N ILE A 405 -5.63 -4.63 -5.48
CA ILE A 405 -4.40 -4.22 -4.79
C ILE A 405 -4.63 -2.84 -4.14
N ILE A 406 -5.09 -1.87 -4.92
CA ILE A 406 -5.49 -0.55 -4.44
C ILE A 406 -6.91 -0.27 -4.91
N ASN A 407 -7.81 0.05 -3.98
CA ASN A 407 -9.15 0.55 -4.22
C ASN A 407 -9.25 1.96 -3.66
N CYS A 408 -9.35 2.96 -4.54
CA CYS A 408 -9.27 4.37 -4.19
C CYS A 408 -10.44 5.13 -4.81
N ASP A 409 -11.28 5.75 -3.98
CA ASP A 409 -12.39 6.58 -4.47
C ASP A 409 -11.90 7.97 -4.92
N GLY A 410 -10.75 8.42 -4.42
CA GLY A 410 -10.08 9.63 -4.87
C GLY A 410 -9.07 9.38 -6.00
N SER A 411 -8.06 10.23 -6.05
CA SER A 411 -6.97 10.18 -7.02
C SER A 411 -5.81 9.31 -6.52
N VAL A 412 -5.09 8.69 -7.46
CA VAL A 412 -3.86 7.94 -7.21
C VAL A 412 -2.66 8.74 -7.71
N ALA A 413 -1.73 9.06 -6.83
CA ALA A 413 -0.46 9.71 -7.16
C ALA A 413 0.72 8.80 -6.81
N PHE A 414 1.51 8.45 -7.82
CA PHE A 414 2.69 7.60 -7.69
C PHE A 414 3.92 8.38 -8.14
N ALA A 415 4.70 8.89 -7.19
CA ALA A 415 5.86 9.72 -7.49
C ALA A 415 7.18 8.95 -7.37
N ASN A 416 7.25 7.95 -6.49
CA ASN A 416 8.43 7.11 -6.32
C ASN A 416 8.06 5.84 -5.52
N GLY A 417 9.05 4.97 -5.26
CA GLY A 417 8.85 3.69 -4.57
C GLY A 417 8.50 2.56 -5.54
N LYS A 418 8.03 1.46 -4.98
CA LYS A 418 7.69 0.27 -5.76
C LYS A 418 6.40 -0.37 -5.27
N LEU A 419 5.51 -0.71 -6.19
CA LEU A 419 4.34 -1.54 -5.97
C LEU A 419 4.45 -2.79 -6.84
N THR A 420 4.51 -3.96 -6.21
CA THR A 420 4.40 -5.25 -6.88
C THR A 420 3.14 -5.95 -6.41
N GLY A 421 2.27 -6.35 -7.33
CA GLY A 421 0.99 -6.92 -6.99
C GLY A 421 0.61 -8.17 -7.80
N VAL A 422 0.00 -9.14 -7.13
CA VAL A 422 -0.58 -10.33 -7.74
C VAL A 422 -2.06 -10.40 -7.36
N VAL A 423 -2.93 -10.49 -8.36
CA VAL A 423 -4.39 -10.61 -8.22
C VAL A 423 -4.80 -12.01 -8.65
N ASN A 424 -5.17 -12.87 -7.71
CA ASN A 424 -5.60 -14.23 -7.99
C ASN A 424 -7.12 -14.34 -8.17
N GLY A 425 -7.88 -13.43 -7.56
CA GLY A 425 -9.34 -13.40 -7.64
C GLY A 425 -9.88 -13.09 -9.04
N THR A 426 -11.11 -13.51 -9.28
CA THR A 426 -11.87 -13.25 -10.49
C THR A 426 -12.99 -12.24 -10.22
N LEU A 427 -14.16 -12.43 -10.79
CA LEU A 427 -15.36 -11.65 -10.54
C LEU A 427 -16.01 -12.06 -9.22
N ALA A 428 -16.45 -11.11 -8.39
CA ALA A 428 -17.45 -11.31 -7.37
C ALA A 428 -18.84 -11.25 -8.05
N GLU A 429 -19.54 -12.38 -8.10
CA GLU A 429 -20.75 -12.53 -8.93
C GLU A 429 -21.94 -11.75 -8.37
N ALA A 430 -22.04 -11.63 -7.05
CA ALA A 430 -23.20 -11.03 -6.38
C ALA A 430 -23.51 -9.60 -6.83
N ASP A 431 -22.47 -8.79 -7.09
CA ASP A 431 -22.58 -7.39 -7.54
C ASP A 431 -21.78 -7.12 -8.82
N VAL A 432 -21.33 -8.18 -9.48
CA VAL A 432 -20.63 -8.10 -10.77
C VAL A 432 -19.33 -7.29 -10.69
N THR A 433 -18.63 -7.35 -9.54
CA THR A 433 -17.39 -6.62 -9.29
C THR A 433 -16.17 -7.41 -9.77
N SER A 434 -15.43 -6.90 -10.76
CA SER A 434 -14.18 -7.51 -11.24
C SER A 434 -13.05 -7.36 -10.23
N ALA A 435 -12.22 -8.39 -10.08
CA ALA A 435 -10.93 -8.25 -9.41
C ALA A 435 -9.98 -7.37 -10.25
N GLY A 436 -8.96 -6.80 -9.62
CA GLY A 436 -8.00 -5.96 -10.34
C GLY A 436 -6.83 -5.48 -9.50
N GLY A 437 -5.90 -4.80 -10.18
CA GLY A 437 -4.77 -4.17 -9.54
C GLY A 437 -5.16 -2.84 -8.90
N ILE A 438 -5.16 -1.75 -9.64
CA ILE A 438 -5.52 -0.42 -9.15
C ILE A 438 -6.88 -0.03 -9.70
N LYS A 439 -7.84 0.23 -8.81
CA LYS A 439 -9.08 0.95 -9.12
C LYS A 439 -8.94 2.37 -8.57
N SER A 440 -9.24 3.37 -9.41
CA SER A 440 -9.28 4.78 -9.03
C SER A 440 -10.50 5.44 -9.65
N GLU A 441 -11.28 6.18 -8.87
CA GLU A 441 -12.37 7.01 -9.41
C GLU A 441 -11.80 8.33 -9.92
N GLY A 442 -10.85 8.93 -9.20
CA GLY A 442 -10.10 10.09 -9.63
C GLY A 442 -8.93 9.74 -10.56
N ARG A 443 -8.21 10.77 -10.98
CA ARG A 443 -7.05 10.65 -11.87
C ARG A 443 -5.93 9.79 -11.28
N LEU A 444 -5.31 8.96 -12.13
CA LEU A 444 -4.05 8.31 -11.80
C LEU A 444 -2.89 9.07 -12.45
N SER A 445 -1.95 9.52 -11.63
CA SER A 445 -0.72 10.19 -12.08
C SER A 445 0.53 9.43 -11.62
N MET A 446 1.49 9.23 -12.54
CA MET A 446 2.78 8.63 -12.23
C MET A 446 3.92 9.52 -12.71
N THR A 447 4.73 10.00 -11.78
CA THR A 447 5.90 10.86 -12.06
C THR A 447 7.24 10.16 -11.78
N GLY A 448 7.21 8.92 -11.27
CA GLY A 448 8.39 8.11 -11.00
C GLY A 448 8.06 6.76 -10.38
N GLY A 449 9.07 6.00 -9.96
CA GLY A 449 8.93 4.71 -9.31
C GLY A 449 8.58 3.54 -10.23
N THR A 450 8.07 2.46 -9.65
CA THR A 450 7.74 1.23 -10.37
C THR A 450 6.41 0.63 -9.92
N ILE A 451 5.53 0.33 -10.86
CA ILE A 451 4.30 -0.42 -10.66
C ILE A 451 4.39 -1.71 -11.50
N ALA A 452 4.26 -2.86 -10.85
CA ALA A 452 4.25 -4.17 -11.50
C ALA A 452 3.05 -4.99 -11.00
N ILE A 453 2.09 -5.28 -11.87
CA ILE A 453 0.84 -5.97 -11.51
C ILE A 453 0.59 -7.14 -12.45
N ASP A 454 0.30 -8.30 -11.89
CA ASP A 454 -0.11 -9.51 -12.60
C ASP A 454 -1.51 -9.95 -12.15
N CYS A 455 -2.49 -9.79 -13.02
CA CYS A 455 -3.86 -10.23 -12.80
C CYS A 455 -4.05 -11.62 -13.39
N LYS A 456 -4.16 -12.62 -12.54
CA LYS A 456 -4.36 -14.04 -12.87
C LYS A 456 -5.83 -14.47 -12.88
N GLY A 457 -6.74 -13.57 -12.55
CA GLY A 457 -8.18 -13.82 -12.60
C GLY A 457 -8.79 -13.47 -13.96
N LYS A 458 -9.80 -14.24 -14.38
CA LYS A 458 -10.59 -13.92 -15.58
C LYS A 458 -11.32 -12.59 -15.43
N GLY A 459 -11.36 -11.77 -16.48
CA GLY A 459 -12.07 -10.50 -16.51
C GLY A 459 -11.44 -9.41 -15.64
N ALA A 460 -10.23 -9.64 -15.11
CA ALA A 460 -9.54 -8.70 -14.26
C ALA A 460 -8.89 -7.56 -15.06
N LYS A 461 -8.67 -6.42 -14.40
CA LYS A 461 -7.99 -5.26 -14.98
C LYS A 461 -6.80 -4.88 -14.10
N ALA A 462 -5.60 -4.73 -14.71
CA ALA A 462 -4.45 -4.33 -13.91
C ALA A 462 -4.55 -2.88 -13.43
N ILE A 463 -5.05 -1.96 -14.27
CA ILE A 463 -5.48 -0.62 -13.86
C ILE A 463 -6.86 -0.32 -14.45
N ASN A 464 -7.78 0.13 -13.60
CA ASN A 464 -9.10 0.64 -13.97
C ASN A 464 -9.31 2.02 -13.33
N CYS A 465 -9.12 3.07 -14.13
CA CYS A 465 -9.31 4.44 -13.72
C CYS A 465 -10.57 5.01 -14.37
N ASP A 466 -11.47 5.58 -13.58
CA ASP A 466 -12.71 6.18 -14.11
C ASP A 466 -12.48 7.60 -14.66
N SER A 467 -11.26 8.11 -14.51
CA SER A 467 -10.80 9.40 -15.05
C SER A 467 -9.60 9.17 -15.97
N ASP A 468 -8.64 10.09 -16.01
CA ASP A 468 -7.46 10.04 -16.85
C ASP A 468 -6.29 9.31 -16.18
N ILE A 469 -5.49 8.63 -16.97
CA ILE A 469 -4.17 8.14 -16.60
C ILE A 469 -3.10 8.99 -17.28
N VAL A 470 -2.18 9.53 -16.48
CA VAL A 470 -1.03 10.31 -16.98
C VAL A 470 0.26 9.77 -16.39
N MET A 471 1.18 9.38 -17.26
CA MET A 471 2.50 8.93 -16.90
C MET A 471 3.57 9.86 -17.46
N ASP A 472 4.28 10.55 -16.58
CA ASP A 472 5.38 11.45 -16.96
C ASP A 472 6.73 10.75 -16.88
N SER A 473 6.89 9.78 -15.99
CA SER A 473 8.13 9.02 -15.79
C SER A 473 7.86 7.72 -15.01
N GLY A 474 8.91 6.90 -14.80
CA GLY A 474 8.83 5.64 -14.06
C GLY A 474 8.64 4.41 -14.94
N ASN A 475 8.27 3.28 -14.32
CA ASN A 475 8.09 2.00 -15.02
C ASN A 475 6.77 1.35 -14.64
N MET A 476 5.99 0.94 -15.62
CA MET A 476 4.79 0.13 -15.43
C MET A 476 4.93 -1.22 -16.16
N THR A 477 4.63 -2.33 -15.45
CA THR A 477 4.44 -3.65 -16.05
C THR A 477 3.06 -4.15 -15.62
N LEU A 478 2.14 -4.25 -16.55
CA LEU A 478 0.72 -4.50 -16.29
C LEU A 478 0.26 -5.69 -17.11
N LEU A 479 -0.13 -6.76 -16.43
CA LEU A 479 -0.55 -8.02 -17.06
C LEU A 479 -1.98 -8.36 -16.66
N ALA A 480 -2.82 -8.67 -17.65
CA ALA A 480 -4.16 -9.19 -17.52
C ALA A 480 -4.42 -10.17 -18.68
N THR A 481 -3.61 -11.23 -18.75
CA THR A 481 -3.54 -12.14 -19.89
C THR A 481 -4.50 -13.31 -19.82
N GLU A 482 -5.19 -13.50 -18.69
CA GLU A 482 -6.25 -14.48 -18.53
C GLU A 482 -7.50 -14.08 -19.30
N LYS A 483 -8.31 -15.09 -19.70
CA LYS A 483 -9.51 -14.89 -20.51
C LYS A 483 -10.50 -13.91 -19.88
N ASN A 484 -11.36 -13.34 -20.71
CA ASN A 484 -12.52 -12.59 -20.25
C ASN A 484 -13.42 -13.49 -19.36
N TYR A 485 -14.15 -12.87 -18.45
CA TYR A 485 -15.22 -13.53 -17.72
C TYR A 485 -16.52 -13.38 -18.50
N THR A 486 -17.06 -14.50 -19.01
CA THR A 486 -18.16 -14.52 -19.99
C THR A 486 -19.43 -15.21 -19.49
N ASP A 487 -19.43 -15.70 -18.24
CA ASP A 487 -20.54 -16.48 -17.69
C ASP A 487 -21.64 -15.59 -17.07
N ILE A 488 -21.73 -14.33 -17.51
CA ILE A 488 -22.68 -13.31 -17.05
C ILE A 488 -23.22 -12.48 -18.23
N ALA A 489 -24.33 -11.75 -18.01
CA ALA A 489 -25.01 -10.97 -19.06
C ALA A 489 -24.14 -9.84 -19.67
N ASP A 490 -23.18 -9.31 -18.92
CA ASP A 490 -22.25 -8.27 -19.36
C ASP A 490 -20.81 -8.73 -19.14
N ASP A 491 -20.21 -9.29 -20.17
CA ASP A 491 -18.85 -9.84 -20.15
C ASP A 491 -17.84 -8.87 -19.52
N LYS A 492 -17.07 -9.36 -18.55
CA LYS A 492 -15.95 -8.58 -17.99
C LYS A 492 -14.67 -8.92 -18.74
N LYS A 493 -14.06 -7.88 -19.27
CA LYS A 493 -12.91 -7.98 -20.15
C LYS A 493 -11.59 -7.83 -19.41
N SER A 494 -10.66 -8.74 -19.69
CA SER A 494 -9.30 -8.70 -19.16
C SER A 494 -8.49 -7.65 -19.89
N ARG A 495 -8.07 -6.58 -19.19
CA ARG A 495 -7.39 -5.40 -19.75
C ARG A 495 -6.22 -4.99 -18.87
N ALA A 496 -5.13 -4.53 -19.49
CA ALA A 496 -4.00 -4.06 -18.70
C ALA A 496 -4.26 -2.64 -18.17
N MET A 497 -4.82 -1.74 -18.97
CA MET A 497 -5.10 -0.37 -18.57
C MET A 497 -6.42 0.10 -19.18
N THR A 498 -7.28 0.69 -18.35
CA THR A 498 -8.57 1.28 -18.76
C THR A 498 -8.71 2.66 -18.16
N ALA A 499 -9.06 3.68 -18.98
CA ALA A 499 -9.24 5.07 -18.54
C ALA A 499 -10.15 5.85 -19.50
N VAL A 500 -10.46 7.10 -19.14
CA VAL A 500 -11.05 8.08 -20.08
C VAL A 500 -10.00 8.45 -21.11
N ASN A 501 -8.87 9.01 -20.68
CA ASN A 501 -7.70 9.26 -21.53
C ASN A 501 -6.47 8.54 -20.94
N ILE A 502 -5.60 8.05 -21.81
CA ILE A 502 -4.29 7.50 -21.45
C ILE A 502 -3.21 8.36 -22.10
N THR A 503 -2.40 9.02 -21.29
CA THR A 503 -1.30 9.88 -21.76
C THR A 503 0.03 9.38 -21.20
N VAL A 504 0.97 9.06 -22.08
CA VAL A 504 2.35 8.70 -21.73
C VAL A 504 3.28 9.78 -22.26
N ASN A 505 3.82 10.60 -21.34
CA ASN A 505 4.78 11.65 -21.64
C ASN A 505 6.24 11.16 -21.51
N GLY A 506 6.46 10.08 -20.74
CA GLY A 506 7.79 9.52 -20.51
C GLY A 506 7.75 8.17 -19.80
N GLY A 507 8.92 7.66 -19.43
CA GLY A 507 9.05 6.37 -18.73
C GLY A 507 8.87 5.15 -19.63
N LYS A 508 8.57 4.01 -19.02
CA LYS A 508 8.41 2.73 -19.71
C LYS A 508 7.11 2.03 -19.30
N VAL A 509 6.29 1.67 -20.28
CA VAL A 509 5.07 0.88 -20.10
C VAL A 509 5.21 -0.45 -20.83
N ILE A 510 4.96 -1.55 -20.13
CA ILE A 510 4.73 -2.87 -20.70
C ILE A 510 3.33 -3.29 -20.30
N ALA A 511 2.42 -3.39 -21.26
CA ALA A 511 1.02 -3.69 -21.05
C ALA A 511 0.62 -4.93 -21.85
N GLY A 512 0.27 -6.02 -21.17
CA GLY A 512 -0.19 -7.26 -21.80
C GLY A 512 -1.59 -7.61 -21.34
N ALA A 513 -2.48 -7.95 -22.27
CA ALA A 513 -3.84 -8.32 -21.94
C ALA A 513 -4.37 -9.44 -22.85
N TYR A 514 -5.43 -10.11 -22.38
CA TYR A 514 -6.19 -11.01 -23.22
C TYR A 514 -7.05 -10.23 -24.21
N ASP A 515 -7.87 -9.25 -23.74
CA ASP A 515 -8.78 -8.48 -24.61
C ASP A 515 -8.04 -7.29 -25.25
N CYS A 516 -7.71 -6.25 -24.48
CA CYS A 516 -7.06 -5.06 -24.98
C CYS A 516 -6.08 -4.51 -23.95
N ALA A 517 -4.85 -4.20 -24.36
CA ALA A 517 -3.83 -3.75 -23.42
C ALA A 517 -4.10 -2.32 -22.94
N LEU A 518 -4.28 -1.37 -23.86
CA LEU A 518 -4.62 0.01 -23.53
C LEU A 518 -6.01 0.33 -24.04
N THR A 519 -6.94 0.57 -23.11
CA THR A 519 -8.34 0.89 -23.43
C THR A 519 -8.66 2.31 -22.95
N ALA A 520 -8.95 3.21 -23.87
CA ALA A 520 -9.41 4.55 -23.57
C ALA A 520 -10.80 4.80 -24.16
N THR A 521 -11.67 5.53 -23.46
CA THR A 521 -12.97 5.93 -24.01
C THR A 521 -12.85 7.14 -24.92
N GLU A 522 -11.92 8.06 -24.67
CA GLU A 522 -11.70 9.26 -25.47
C GLU A 522 -10.41 9.21 -26.29
N GLY A 523 -9.25 9.05 -25.66
CA GLY A 523 -7.98 9.12 -26.42
C GLY A 523 -6.81 8.39 -25.79
N ILE A 524 -5.84 8.02 -26.65
CA ILE A 524 -4.52 7.52 -26.25
C ILE A 524 -3.48 8.45 -26.86
N ALA A 525 -2.62 9.03 -26.03
CA ALA A 525 -1.55 9.93 -26.46
C ALA A 525 -0.18 9.41 -25.98
N ILE A 526 0.75 9.21 -26.92
CA ILE A 526 2.14 8.85 -26.66
C ILE A 526 3.02 10.04 -27.04
N ASN A 527 3.35 10.83 -26.05
CA ASN A 527 4.14 12.05 -26.19
C ASN A 527 5.62 11.81 -25.88
N GLY A 528 5.97 10.63 -25.37
CA GLY A 528 7.34 10.26 -25.02
C GLY A 528 7.42 8.83 -24.47
N GLY A 529 8.61 8.48 -23.96
CA GLY A 529 8.84 7.18 -23.32
C GLY A 529 8.86 5.98 -24.26
N ILE A 530 8.67 4.81 -23.68
CA ILE A 530 8.65 3.51 -24.36
C ILE A 530 7.37 2.79 -23.98
N VAL A 531 6.51 2.54 -24.95
CA VAL A 531 5.26 1.80 -24.75
C VAL A 531 5.31 0.50 -25.53
N ASN A 532 5.15 -0.61 -24.82
CA ASN A 532 5.05 -1.96 -25.37
C ASN A 532 3.69 -2.54 -24.98
N ALA A 533 2.76 -2.61 -25.90
CA ALA A 533 1.39 -3.06 -25.70
C ALA A 533 1.08 -4.28 -26.57
N TYR A 534 0.49 -5.33 -25.96
CA TYR A 534 0.08 -6.52 -26.74
C TYR A 534 -1.24 -7.10 -26.23
N SER A 535 -1.98 -7.68 -27.17
CA SER A 535 -3.20 -8.45 -26.91
C SER A 535 -3.06 -9.86 -27.46
N THR A 536 -3.72 -10.83 -26.81
CA THR A 536 -3.76 -12.23 -27.28
C THR A 536 -5.09 -12.60 -27.96
N LYS A 537 -6.11 -11.71 -27.91
CA LYS A 537 -7.43 -11.97 -28.51
C LYS A 537 -7.95 -10.84 -29.39
N SER A 538 -7.53 -9.59 -29.19
CA SER A 538 -8.08 -8.43 -29.84
C SER A 538 -6.94 -7.49 -30.29
N THR A 539 -7.21 -6.19 -30.29
CA THR A 539 -6.19 -5.18 -30.58
C THR A 539 -5.43 -4.76 -29.32
N ALA A 540 -4.15 -4.44 -29.46
CA ALA A 540 -3.35 -3.94 -28.34
C ALA A 540 -3.87 -2.59 -27.81
N LEU A 541 -4.38 -1.75 -28.71
CA LEU A 541 -4.96 -0.45 -28.42
C LEU A 541 -6.43 -0.41 -28.82
N SER A 542 -7.30 0.16 -27.98
CA SER A 542 -8.73 0.34 -28.31
C SER A 542 -8.99 1.44 -29.33
N LYS A 543 -8.06 2.37 -29.46
CA LYS A 543 -8.10 3.51 -30.39
C LYS A 543 -6.70 3.74 -30.96
N GLU A 544 -6.64 4.32 -32.16
CA GLU A 544 -5.37 4.79 -32.71
C GLU A 544 -4.76 5.84 -31.78
N ALA A 545 -3.49 5.67 -31.46
CA ALA A 545 -2.79 6.58 -30.57
C ALA A 545 -2.34 7.83 -31.31
N THR A 546 -2.55 9.01 -30.75
CA THR A 546 -1.80 10.20 -31.13
C THR A 546 -0.36 10.00 -30.63
N HIS A 547 0.59 9.93 -31.56
CA HIS A 547 1.99 9.64 -31.29
C HIS A 547 2.87 10.79 -31.73
N THR A 548 3.40 11.59 -30.81
CA THR A 548 4.20 12.78 -31.11
C THR A 548 5.68 12.59 -30.84
N ALA A 549 6.02 11.70 -29.87
CA ALA A 549 7.39 11.35 -29.56
C ALA A 549 7.41 9.96 -28.87
N GLY A 550 8.62 9.43 -28.62
CA GLY A 550 8.77 8.13 -27.97
C GLY A 550 8.76 6.95 -28.96
N TRP A 551 8.63 5.77 -28.41
CA TRP A 551 8.57 4.51 -29.12
C TRP A 551 7.32 3.75 -28.72
N LEU A 552 6.51 3.40 -29.69
CA LEU A 552 5.31 2.59 -29.51
C LEU A 552 5.46 1.27 -30.27
N LEU A 553 5.40 0.20 -29.52
CA LEU A 553 5.35 -1.15 -30.05
C LEU A 553 4.00 -1.76 -29.71
N THR A 554 3.34 -2.32 -30.72
CA THR A 554 2.06 -3.04 -30.54
C THR A 554 2.11 -4.41 -31.18
N LYS A 555 1.42 -5.36 -30.56
CA LYS A 555 1.09 -6.65 -31.15
C LYS A 555 -0.39 -6.93 -30.90
N ASP A 556 -1.16 -6.96 -31.98
CA ASP A 556 -2.55 -7.42 -31.97
C ASP A 556 -2.58 -8.95 -31.99
N ALA A 557 -3.72 -9.53 -31.64
CA ALA A 557 -3.95 -10.96 -31.81
C ALA A 557 -3.88 -11.32 -33.33
N GLU A 558 -3.43 -12.53 -33.63
CA GLU A 558 -3.42 -13.10 -34.96
C GLU A 558 -4.82 -13.49 -35.42
#